data_26ee1371c0d682f45825940094c00a39
#
_entry.id   26ee1371c0d682f45825940094c00a39
#
_cell.length_a   1.000
_cell.length_b   1.000
_cell.length_c   1.000
_cell.angle_alpha   90.00
_cell.angle_beta   90.00
_cell.angle_gamma   90.00
#
_symmetry.space_group_name_H-M   'P 1'
#
loop_
_entity.id
_entity.type
_entity.pdbx_description
1 polymer ?
#
loop_
_entity_poly.entity_id
_entity_poly.type
_entity_poly.pdbx_seq_one_letter_code
_entity_poly.pdbx_strand_id
1 'polypeptide(L)'
;MILLNSKSIYYDDVNLIAQPTEVKSRKEINQELERIIVSPMQSIIGQIFANKALDLGLTVCLHRFDSTIQDRLKLINDVFLNMKNPETSVKRLWVSVGLKDLENIEAIIHQGVENIIIDVANGYMSEVLEFTSQIYHKSGKQIKKIMLGNIHSSSILPDYQALSDYFGIPIYFRCGIASGSVCNTKGMTGYNRGQITEIKECADWIEENNSNLILVADGGVANPACAAKAFGAGADYVMMGGYFAHAKEAQHVIDELYKFWGGASEFQQILSKGVAERHSEGKEKDINPEHLESLDKLVSDLWGGISSAVSYSGHPTLTKFIGNGVFEIKQ
;
A
#
# COMPACT_ATOMS: atom_id res chain seq x y z
N MET A 1 -33.06 2.31 2.84
CA MET A 1 -31.98 1.81 3.69
C MET A 1 -31.68 0.38 3.26
N ILE A 2 -30.42 0.10 2.90
CA ILE A 2 -29.96 -1.26 2.56
C ILE A 2 -29.11 -1.75 3.73
N LEU A 3 -29.46 -2.89 4.32
CA LEU A 3 -28.68 -3.56 5.37
C LEU A 3 -28.02 -4.80 4.74
N LEU A 4 -26.69 -4.84 4.74
CA LEU A 4 -25.95 -6.04 4.36
C LEU A 4 -25.94 -7.00 5.56
N ASN A 5 -26.49 -8.19 5.36
CA ASN A 5 -26.56 -9.22 6.41
C ASN A 5 -25.31 -10.10 6.41
N SER A 6 -24.12 -9.49 6.37
CA SER A 6 -22.83 -10.20 6.42
C SER A 6 -22.01 -9.71 7.61
N LYS A 7 -21.39 -10.65 8.34
CA LYS A 7 -20.43 -10.32 9.41
C LYS A 7 -19.19 -9.70 8.76
N SER A 8 -18.82 -8.49 9.20
CA SER A 8 -17.59 -7.84 8.79
C SER A 8 -16.41 -8.47 9.57
N ILE A 9 -15.42 -9.01 8.87
CA ILE A 9 -14.31 -9.80 9.45
C ILE A 9 -13.01 -9.00 9.30
N TYR A 10 -12.37 -8.73 10.44
CA TYR A 10 -11.07 -8.05 10.54
C TYR A 10 -9.94 -9.07 10.66
N TYR A 11 -8.68 -8.62 10.53
CA TYR A 11 -7.52 -9.50 10.74
C TYR A 11 -7.51 -10.17 12.12
N ASP A 12 -8.01 -9.47 13.15
CA ASP A 12 -8.04 -9.99 14.52
C ASP A 12 -9.17 -11.00 14.78
N ASP A 13 -10.18 -11.05 13.91
CA ASP A 13 -11.31 -11.97 14.02
C ASP A 13 -11.01 -13.38 13.50
N VAL A 14 -9.87 -13.59 12.85
CA VAL A 14 -9.52 -14.89 12.25
C VAL A 14 -8.13 -15.36 12.63
N ASN A 15 -7.94 -16.69 12.56
CA ASN A 15 -6.65 -17.34 12.57
C ASN A 15 -6.44 -18.14 11.30
N LEU A 16 -5.20 -18.22 10.81
CA LEU A 16 -4.80 -19.19 9.78
C LEU A 16 -4.69 -20.59 10.43
N ILE A 17 -5.17 -21.59 9.74
CA ILE A 17 -5.14 -22.99 10.16
C ILE A 17 -4.09 -23.74 9.34
N ALA A 18 -3.16 -24.37 10.04
CA ALA A 18 -2.11 -25.15 9.40
C ALA A 18 -2.69 -26.33 8.58
N GLN A 19 -2.08 -26.57 7.44
CA GLN A 19 -2.47 -27.62 6.51
C GLN A 19 -1.34 -28.66 6.37
N PRO A 20 -1.62 -29.89 5.93
CA PRO A 20 -0.58 -30.85 5.58
C PRO A 20 0.41 -30.23 4.60
N THR A 21 1.72 -30.43 4.84
CA THR A 21 2.77 -29.77 4.05
C THR A 21 3.94 -30.72 3.79
N GLU A 22 4.50 -30.61 2.59
CA GLU A 22 5.79 -31.21 2.24
C GLU A 22 6.95 -30.22 2.39
N VAL A 23 6.65 -28.92 2.64
CA VAL A 23 7.65 -27.89 2.88
C VAL A 23 8.32 -28.09 4.22
N LYS A 24 9.59 -28.48 4.23
CA LYS A 24 10.34 -28.85 5.44
C LYS A 24 10.80 -27.64 6.24
N SER A 25 10.97 -26.48 5.59
CA SER A 25 11.46 -25.26 6.23
C SER A 25 10.96 -24.02 5.50
N ARG A 26 10.61 -22.98 6.27
CA ARG A 26 10.34 -21.63 5.72
C ARG A 26 11.48 -21.10 4.85
N LYS A 27 12.71 -21.60 5.00
CA LYS A 27 13.88 -21.21 4.20
C LYS A 27 13.80 -21.70 2.75
N GLU A 28 12.90 -22.63 2.44
CA GLU A 28 12.63 -23.11 1.09
C GLU A 28 11.71 -22.13 0.32
N ILE A 29 11.03 -21.23 1.03
CA ILE A 29 10.16 -20.23 0.41
C ILE A 29 11.02 -19.09 -0.13
N ASN A 30 11.04 -18.93 -1.45
CA ASN A 30 11.75 -17.83 -2.11
C ASN A 30 11.16 -16.48 -1.69
N GLN A 31 12.03 -15.49 -1.55
CA GLN A 31 11.60 -14.13 -1.21
C GLN A 31 10.84 -13.49 -2.37
N GLU A 32 9.65 -12.98 -2.08
CA GLU A 32 8.81 -12.17 -2.97
C GLU A 32 8.55 -10.80 -2.30
N LEU A 33 9.64 -10.12 -1.89
CA LEU A 33 9.59 -8.86 -1.13
C LEU A 33 8.98 -7.71 -1.94
N GLU A 34 8.99 -7.77 -3.25
CA GLU A 34 8.33 -6.83 -4.14
C GLU A 34 6.81 -6.75 -3.94
N ARG A 35 6.21 -7.79 -3.34
CA ARG A 35 4.78 -7.81 -2.98
C ARG A 35 4.47 -7.03 -1.69
N ILE A 36 5.49 -6.52 -1.02
CA ILE A 36 5.36 -5.68 0.16
C ILE A 36 5.61 -4.23 -0.26
N ILE A 37 4.59 -3.40 -0.15
CA ILE A 37 4.60 -1.99 -0.54
C ILE A 37 4.74 -1.12 0.70
N VAL A 38 5.70 -0.21 0.70
CA VAL A 38 5.79 0.84 1.72
C VAL A 38 4.82 1.96 1.38
N SER A 39 3.91 2.28 2.32
CA SER A 39 2.89 3.32 2.15
C SER A 39 3.49 4.71 1.88
N PRO A 40 2.84 5.54 1.04
CA PRO A 40 3.34 6.87 0.68
C PRO A 40 3.14 7.90 1.80
N MET A 41 3.90 7.76 2.87
CA MET A 41 3.77 8.59 4.08
C MET A 41 5.03 9.42 4.31
N GLN A 42 4.88 10.75 4.43
CA GLN A 42 5.98 11.67 4.64
C GLN A 42 6.78 11.37 5.91
N SER A 43 6.12 10.86 6.96
CA SER A 43 6.80 10.44 8.19
C SER A 43 7.77 9.28 8.01
N ILE A 44 7.62 8.49 6.94
CA ILE A 44 8.44 7.29 6.70
C ILE A 44 9.42 7.52 5.55
N ILE A 45 8.89 8.02 4.41
CA ILE A 45 9.58 8.04 3.14
C ILE A 45 10.40 9.32 2.98
N GLY A 46 11.70 9.19 3.13
CA GLY A 46 12.70 10.11 2.61
C GLY A 46 13.63 9.37 1.65
N GLN A 47 14.61 10.07 1.08
CA GLN A 47 15.54 9.48 0.09
C GLN A 47 16.30 8.28 0.67
N ILE A 48 16.81 8.38 1.91
CA ILE A 48 17.59 7.30 2.56
C ILE A 48 16.74 6.04 2.73
N PHE A 49 15.52 6.18 3.27
CA PHE A 49 14.59 5.08 3.44
C PHE A 49 14.22 4.44 2.10
N ALA A 50 13.84 5.26 1.11
CA ALA A 50 13.38 4.79 -0.19
C ALA A 50 14.44 3.94 -0.90
N ASN A 51 15.69 4.43 -0.97
CA ASN A 51 16.78 3.70 -1.60
C ASN A 51 17.10 2.40 -0.85
N LYS A 52 17.14 2.44 0.49
CA LYS A 52 17.39 1.24 1.30
C LYS A 52 16.29 0.19 1.11
N ALA A 53 15.02 0.60 1.09
CA ALA A 53 13.88 -0.29 0.88
C ALA A 53 13.90 -0.93 -0.52
N LEU A 54 14.20 -0.14 -1.56
CA LEU A 54 14.38 -0.64 -2.93
C LEU A 54 15.53 -1.64 -3.03
N ASP A 55 16.66 -1.37 -2.36
CA ASP A 55 17.81 -2.28 -2.33
C ASP A 55 17.49 -3.62 -1.66
N LEU A 56 16.63 -3.60 -0.64
CA LEU A 56 16.15 -4.80 0.05
C LEU A 56 15.08 -5.58 -0.76
N GLY A 57 14.61 -5.06 -1.88
CA GLY A 57 13.63 -5.73 -2.73
C GLY A 57 12.18 -5.29 -2.52
N LEU A 58 11.90 -4.38 -1.60
CA LEU A 58 10.55 -3.85 -1.36
C LEU A 58 10.05 -2.98 -2.53
N THR A 59 8.74 -2.84 -2.63
CA THR A 59 8.10 -1.80 -3.45
C THR A 59 7.91 -0.54 -2.61
N VAL A 60 8.22 0.62 -3.18
CA VAL A 60 8.18 1.91 -2.47
C VAL A 60 7.27 2.90 -3.17
N CYS A 61 6.38 3.55 -2.42
CA CYS A 61 5.55 4.64 -2.92
C CYS A 61 6.03 5.97 -2.32
N LEU A 62 6.60 6.86 -3.15
CA LEU A 62 6.94 8.22 -2.71
C LEU A 62 5.66 9.00 -2.43
N HIS A 63 5.68 9.78 -1.36
CA HIS A 63 4.53 10.60 -0.95
C HIS A 63 4.37 11.85 -1.85
N ARG A 64 3.23 12.56 -1.70
CA ARG A 64 2.89 13.79 -2.43
C ARG A 64 2.75 15.02 -1.52
N PHE A 65 3.22 14.94 -0.30
CA PHE A 65 3.01 15.94 0.75
C PHE A 65 4.16 16.93 0.87
N ASP A 66 5.00 17.05 -0.15
CA ASP A 66 6.04 18.06 -0.20
C ASP A 66 5.43 19.47 -0.30
N SER A 67 6.13 20.47 0.25
CA SER A 67 5.64 21.86 0.30
C SER A 67 5.51 22.47 -1.09
N THR A 68 6.37 22.06 -2.02
CA THR A 68 6.37 22.52 -3.41
C THR A 68 6.56 21.35 -4.39
N ILE A 69 6.20 21.57 -5.64
CA ILE A 69 6.50 20.58 -6.70
C ILE A 69 8.00 20.42 -6.89
N GLN A 70 8.79 21.46 -6.69
CA GLN A 70 10.25 21.39 -6.79
C GLN A 70 10.85 20.47 -5.74
N ASP A 71 10.36 20.51 -4.50
CA ASP A 71 10.79 19.60 -3.45
C ASP A 71 10.45 18.14 -3.79
N ARG A 72 9.25 17.91 -4.34
CA ARG A 72 8.83 16.57 -4.82
C ARG A 72 9.72 16.06 -5.95
N LEU A 73 9.97 16.89 -6.97
CA LEU A 73 10.86 16.55 -8.09
C LEU A 73 12.29 16.29 -7.59
N LYS A 74 12.75 17.06 -6.61
CA LYS A 74 14.04 16.85 -5.96
C LYS A 74 14.09 15.49 -5.26
N LEU A 75 13.09 15.13 -4.45
CA LEU A 75 13.02 13.82 -3.80
C LEU A 75 13.05 12.68 -4.82
N ILE A 76 12.23 12.77 -5.88
CA ILE A 76 12.21 11.78 -6.96
C ILE A 76 13.61 11.63 -7.58
N ASN A 77 14.23 12.74 -7.98
CA ASN A 77 15.57 12.75 -8.59
C ASN A 77 16.64 12.19 -7.64
N ASP A 78 16.61 12.58 -6.37
CA ASP A 78 17.57 12.11 -5.36
C ASP A 78 17.44 10.58 -5.16
N VAL A 79 16.22 10.02 -5.21
CA VAL A 79 16.00 8.58 -5.16
C VAL A 79 16.56 7.90 -6.40
N PHE A 80 16.29 8.42 -7.60
CA PHE A 80 16.81 7.85 -8.86
C PHE A 80 18.34 7.84 -8.90
N LEU A 81 18.98 8.95 -8.53
CA LEU A 81 20.45 9.08 -8.54
C LEU A 81 21.15 8.12 -7.57
N ASN A 82 20.47 7.69 -6.51
CA ASN A 82 21.02 6.81 -5.48
C ASN A 82 20.56 5.35 -5.57
N MET A 83 19.86 4.95 -6.66
CA MET A 83 19.51 3.56 -6.91
C MET A 83 20.75 2.74 -7.22
N LYS A 84 20.99 1.64 -6.49
CA LYS A 84 22.08 0.70 -6.78
C LYS A 84 21.81 -0.15 -8.01
N ASN A 85 20.53 -0.53 -8.19
CA ASN A 85 20.06 -1.37 -9.30
C ASN A 85 18.90 -0.67 -10.04
N PRO A 86 19.14 0.36 -10.87
CA PRO A 86 18.09 1.17 -11.48
C PRO A 86 17.08 0.33 -12.29
N GLU A 87 17.54 -0.64 -13.09
CA GLU A 87 16.68 -1.46 -13.96
C GLU A 87 15.59 -2.24 -13.21
N THR A 88 15.88 -2.68 -12.00
CA THR A 88 14.92 -3.41 -11.16
C THR A 88 14.19 -2.49 -10.19
N SER A 89 14.86 -1.46 -9.68
CA SER A 89 14.31 -0.54 -8.69
C SER A 89 13.22 0.35 -9.28
N VAL A 90 13.38 0.85 -10.52
CA VAL A 90 12.37 1.68 -11.19
C VAL A 90 11.02 0.94 -11.33
N LYS A 91 11.03 -0.36 -11.54
CA LYS A 91 9.82 -1.19 -11.64
C LYS A 91 9.05 -1.31 -10.34
N ARG A 92 9.70 -1.01 -9.19
CA ARG A 92 9.16 -1.07 -7.83
C ARG A 92 9.02 0.30 -7.19
N LEU A 93 9.43 1.36 -7.87
CA LEU A 93 9.22 2.73 -7.42
C LEU A 93 7.90 3.26 -7.97
N TRP A 94 7.07 3.77 -7.08
CA TRP A 94 5.82 4.45 -7.39
C TRP A 94 5.86 5.89 -6.89
N VAL A 95 5.17 6.78 -7.56
CA VAL A 95 5.05 8.18 -7.14
C VAL A 95 3.58 8.54 -6.94
N SER A 96 3.27 9.08 -5.77
CA SER A 96 1.90 9.49 -5.43
C SER A 96 1.55 10.84 -6.05
N VAL A 97 0.32 10.92 -6.55
CA VAL A 97 -0.30 12.15 -7.04
C VAL A 97 -1.71 12.29 -6.48
N GLY A 98 -2.16 13.51 -6.30
CA GLY A 98 -3.55 13.84 -5.96
C GLY A 98 -4.28 14.39 -7.18
N LEU A 99 -5.62 14.53 -7.11
CA LEU A 99 -6.45 15.00 -8.24
C LEU A 99 -6.10 16.43 -8.74
N LYS A 100 -5.37 17.20 -7.94
CA LYS A 100 -4.90 18.54 -8.31
C LYS A 100 -3.54 18.56 -8.99
N ASP A 101 -2.90 17.42 -9.16
CA ASP A 101 -1.52 17.32 -9.68
C ASP A 101 -1.43 17.20 -11.21
N LEU A 102 -2.54 17.35 -11.94
CA LEU A 102 -2.56 17.15 -13.40
C LEU A 102 -1.53 18.00 -14.16
N GLU A 103 -1.30 19.22 -13.71
CA GLU A 103 -0.33 20.15 -14.32
C GLU A 103 1.13 19.67 -14.07
N ASN A 104 1.36 18.95 -12.98
CA ASN A 104 2.67 18.47 -12.56
C ASN A 104 3.06 17.11 -13.16
N ILE A 105 2.11 16.40 -13.77
CA ILE A 105 2.30 15.02 -14.25
C ILE A 105 3.45 14.91 -15.25
N GLU A 106 3.55 15.82 -16.20
CA GLU A 106 4.62 15.80 -17.21
C GLU A 106 6.00 15.97 -16.56
N ALA A 107 6.13 16.88 -15.59
CA ALA A 107 7.38 17.11 -14.87
C ALA A 107 7.79 15.86 -14.06
N ILE A 108 6.82 15.18 -13.43
CA ILE A 108 7.06 13.93 -12.68
C ILE A 108 7.51 12.81 -13.63
N ILE A 109 6.84 12.64 -14.76
CA ILE A 109 7.15 11.60 -15.75
C ILE A 109 8.53 11.84 -16.39
N HIS A 110 8.88 13.09 -16.65
CA HIS A 110 10.21 13.46 -17.19
C HIS A 110 11.38 13.07 -16.26
N GLN A 111 11.12 12.82 -14.96
CA GLN A 111 12.13 12.23 -14.06
C GLN A 111 12.36 10.74 -14.29
N GLY A 112 11.67 10.09 -15.22
CA GLY A 112 11.78 8.65 -15.47
C GLY A 112 10.79 7.80 -14.68
N VAL A 113 9.76 8.41 -14.09
CA VAL A 113 8.73 7.69 -13.33
C VAL A 113 7.85 6.86 -14.26
N GLU A 114 7.73 5.55 -13.97
CA GLU A 114 6.93 4.61 -14.75
C GLU A 114 5.64 4.18 -14.05
N ASN A 115 5.53 4.35 -12.71
CA ASN A 115 4.39 3.86 -11.95
C ASN A 115 3.80 5.00 -11.09
N ILE A 116 2.50 5.23 -11.23
CA ILE A 116 1.78 6.31 -10.54
C ILE A 116 0.73 5.72 -9.60
N ILE A 117 0.66 6.26 -8.39
CA ILE A 117 -0.44 5.98 -7.47
C ILE A 117 -1.32 7.23 -7.33
N ILE A 118 -2.60 7.11 -7.63
CA ILE A 118 -3.59 8.16 -7.35
C ILE A 118 -4.02 8.01 -5.90
N ASP A 119 -3.50 8.92 -5.07
CA ASP A 119 -3.63 8.83 -3.62
C ASP A 119 -4.82 9.68 -3.15
N VAL A 120 -5.99 9.04 -3.05
CA VAL A 120 -7.24 9.60 -2.56
C VAL A 120 -7.87 8.72 -1.49
N ALA A 121 -8.68 9.32 -0.62
CA ALA A 121 -9.36 8.57 0.44
C ALA A 121 -10.53 7.72 -0.10
N ASN A 122 -11.16 8.14 -1.21
CA ASN A 122 -12.33 7.51 -1.80
C ASN A 122 -12.12 7.25 -3.30
N GLY A 123 -11.85 6.01 -3.66
CA GLY A 123 -11.66 5.56 -5.04
C GLY A 123 -12.93 5.44 -5.88
N TYR A 124 -14.12 5.61 -5.29
CA TYR A 124 -15.40 5.53 -6.00
C TYR A 124 -15.80 6.78 -6.76
N MET A 125 -15.02 7.87 -6.67
CA MET A 125 -15.33 9.12 -7.36
C MET A 125 -15.09 8.98 -8.87
N SER A 126 -16.06 9.43 -9.69
CA SER A 126 -15.91 9.50 -11.15
C SER A 126 -14.70 10.33 -11.58
N GLU A 127 -14.38 11.38 -10.81
CA GLU A 127 -13.20 12.22 -11.02
C GLU A 127 -11.89 11.43 -10.98
N VAL A 128 -11.82 10.33 -10.21
CA VAL A 128 -10.64 9.44 -10.18
C VAL A 128 -10.47 8.73 -11.53
N LEU A 129 -11.56 8.26 -12.14
CA LEU A 129 -11.53 7.59 -13.44
C LEU A 129 -11.13 8.57 -14.55
N GLU A 130 -11.71 9.77 -14.54
CA GLU A 130 -11.39 10.84 -15.49
C GLU A 130 -9.92 11.27 -15.36
N PHE A 131 -9.46 11.51 -14.14
CA PHE A 131 -8.08 11.88 -13.85
C PHE A 131 -7.09 10.79 -14.27
N THR A 132 -7.43 9.53 -14.06
CA THR A 132 -6.63 8.37 -14.52
C THR A 132 -6.45 8.40 -16.04
N SER A 133 -7.54 8.65 -16.78
CA SER A 133 -7.49 8.78 -18.23
C SER A 133 -6.63 9.96 -18.68
N GLN A 134 -6.76 11.11 -18.03
CA GLN A 134 -5.97 12.31 -18.33
C GLN A 134 -4.47 12.06 -18.10
N ILE A 135 -4.08 11.42 -16.96
CA ILE A 135 -2.69 11.04 -16.68
C ILE A 135 -2.15 10.13 -17.78
N TYR A 136 -2.90 9.07 -18.12
CA TYR A 136 -2.44 8.10 -19.11
C TYR A 136 -2.19 8.76 -20.47
N HIS A 137 -3.11 9.59 -20.95
CA HIS A 137 -2.95 10.30 -22.22
C HIS A 137 -1.81 11.32 -22.18
N LYS A 138 -1.67 12.07 -21.10
CA LYS A 138 -0.58 13.04 -20.90
C LYS A 138 0.80 12.37 -20.84
N SER A 139 0.85 11.13 -20.36
CA SER A 139 2.11 10.40 -20.20
C SER A 139 2.74 9.91 -21.51
N GLY A 140 2.04 9.99 -22.63
CA GLY A 140 2.53 9.47 -23.91
C GLY A 140 2.93 7.99 -23.86
N LYS A 141 2.26 7.18 -23.00
CA LYS A 141 2.52 5.75 -22.75
C LYS A 141 3.82 5.46 -21.97
N GLN A 142 4.41 6.46 -21.30
CA GLN A 142 5.56 6.23 -20.42
C GLN A 142 5.14 5.52 -19.13
N ILE A 143 3.92 5.80 -18.63
CA ILE A 143 3.37 5.10 -17.47
C ILE A 143 3.09 3.64 -17.81
N LYS A 144 3.62 2.74 -16.97
CA LYS A 144 3.51 1.28 -17.12
C LYS A 144 2.50 0.65 -16.17
N LYS A 145 2.24 1.30 -15.03
CA LYS A 145 1.30 0.82 -14.01
C LYS A 145 0.62 2.00 -13.35
N ILE A 146 -0.67 1.85 -13.05
CA ILE A 146 -1.43 2.83 -12.26
C ILE A 146 -2.06 2.12 -11.08
N MET A 147 -2.02 2.75 -9.91
CA MET A 147 -2.66 2.26 -8.69
C MET A 147 -3.75 3.23 -8.25
N LEU A 148 -4.96 2.72 -8.07
CA LEU A 148 -6.17 3.45 -7.69
C LEU A 148 -6.61 3.09 -6.27
N GLY A 149 -7.58 3.77 -5.75
CA GLY A 149 -8.21 3.46 -4.46
C GLY A 149 -8.11 4.65 -3.51
N ASN A 150 -8.60 4.49 -2.27
CA ASN A 150 -8.99 3.25 -1.62
C ASN A 150 -10.46 2.91 -1.88
N ILE A 151 -10.75 1.61 -1.88
CA ILE A 151 -12.11 1.05 -1.97
C ILE A 151 -12.35 0.07 -0.81
N HIS A 152 -13.59 -0.36 -0.60
CA HIS A 152 -13.99 -1.35 0.41
C HIS A 152 -15.03 -2.37 -0.09
N SER A 153 -15.26 -2.41 -1.39
CA SER A 153 -16.14 -3.39 -2.05
C SER A 153 -15.79 -3.49 -3.54
N SER A 154 -16.24 -4.55 -4.16
CA SER A 154 -15.99 -4.85 -5.58
C SER A 154 -16.78 -3.97 -6.57
N SER A 155 -17.69 -3.11 -6.10
CA SER A 155 -18.68 -2.43 -6.95
C SER A 155 -18.11 -1.51 -8.03
N ILE A 156 -16.89 -0.98 -7.87
CA ILE A 156 -16.18 -0.12 -8.84
C ILE A 156 -15.23 -0.91 -9.76
N LEU A 157 -14.98 -2.19 -9.48
CA LEU A 157 -14.01 -2.98 -10.23
C LEU A 157 -14.33 -3.14 -11.73
N PRO A 158 -15.61 -3.18 -12.17
CA PRO A 158 -15.92 -3.13 -13.59
C PRO A 158 -15.34 -1.90 -14.30
N ASP A 159 -15.40 -0.72 -13.67
CA ASP A 159 -14.86 0.52 -14.25
C ASP A 159 -13.32 0.49 -14.27
N TYR A 160 -12.68 -0.06 -13.22
CA TYR A 160 -11.23 -0.23 -13.18
C TYR A 160 -10.74 -1.24 -14.24
N GLN A 161 -11.51 -2.32 -14.47
CA GLN A 161 -11.22 -3.28 -15.53
C GLN A 161 -11.31 -2.61 -16.90
N ALA A 162 -12.35 -1.80 -17.13
CA ALA A 162 -12.50 -1.07 -18.38
C ALA A 162 -11.32 -0.13 -18.65
N LEU A 163 -10.76 0.53 -17.62
CA LEU A 163 -9.53 1.33 -17.73
C LEU A 163 -8.32 0.48 -18.08
N SER A 164 -8.15 -0.68 -17.43
CA SER A 164 -7.05 -1.62 -17.70
C SER A 164 -7.08 -2.10 -19.15
N ASP A 165 -8.25 -2.50 -19.64
CA ASP A 165 -8.47 -2.96 -21.01
C ASP A 165 -8.19 -1.85 -22.04
N TYR A 166 -8.69 -0.65 -21.78
CA TYR A 166 -8.50 0.49 -22.67
C TYR A 166 -7.06 0.95 -22.78
N PHE A 167 -6.32 0.98 -21.66
CA PHE A 167 -4.92 1.39 -21.64
C PHE A 167 -3.95 0.27 -22.03
N GLY A 168 -4.34 -0.97 -21.85
CA GLY A 168 -3.47 -2.14 -22.06
C GLY A 168 -2.31 -2.21 -21.04
N ILE A 169 -2.51 -1.65 -19.84
CA ILE A 169 -1.55 -1.69 -18.73
C ILE A 169 -2.22 -2.22 -17.45
N PRO A 170 -1.42 -2.83 -16.53
CA PRO A 170 -1.98 -3.29 -15.26
C PRO A 170 -2.53 -2.14 -14.41
N ILE A 171 -3.76 -2.28 -13.94
CA ILE A 171 -4.35 -1.42 -12.91
C ILE A 171 -4.27 -2.16 -11.58
N TYR A 172 -3.59 -1.54 -10.63
CA TYR A 172 -3.57 -1.94 -9.23
C TYR A 172 -4.67 -1.19 -8.49
N PHE A 173 -5.25 -1.77 -7.46
CA PHE A 173 -6.20 -1.05 -6.62
C PHE A 173 -6.01 -1.35 -5.15
N ARG A 174 -6.11 -0.30 -4.32
CA ARG A 174 -5.98 -0.40 -2.87
C ARG A 174 -7.34 -0.67 -2.25
N CYS A 175 -7.43 -1.77 -1.51
CA CYS A 175 -8.61 -2.16 -0.74
C CYS A 175 -8.35 -1.89 0.75
N GLY A 176 -9.19 -1.05 1.37
CA GLY A 176 -9.08 -0.71 2.79
C GLY A 176 -9.35 0.77 3.10
N ILE A 177 -10.62 1.17 3.19
CA ILE A 177 -11.00 2.50 3.66
C ILE A 177 -11.05 2.49 5.20
N ALA A 178 -10.48 3.53 5.83
CA ALA A 178 -10.54 3.76 7.28
C ALA A 178 -9.83 2.70 8.16
N SER A 179 -9.02 1.82 7.58
CA SER A 179 -8.38 0.69 8.27
C SER A 179 -6.98 1.01 8.81
N GLY A 180 -6.36 2.11 8.40
CA GLY A 180 -5.03 2.53 8.83
C GLY A 180 -4.96 2.91 10.32
N SER A 181 -3.84 2.60 10.98
CA SER A 181 -3.66 2.86 12.42
C SER A 181 -3.62 4.34 12.81
N VAL A 182 -3.30 5.22 11.86
CA VAL A 182 -3.34 6.68 11.99
C VAL A 182 -4.48 7.31 11.18
N CYS A 183 -5.44 6.49 10.72
CA CYS A 183 -6.67 6.94 10.09
C CYS A 183 -7.76 7.15 11.16
N ASN A 184 -8.51 8.24 11.07
CA ASN A 184 -9.65 8.55 11.92
C ASN A 184 -10.98 8.56 11.15
N THR A 185 -10.96 8.24 9.88
CA THR A 185 -12.14 8.26 9.00
C THR A 185 -13.30 7.46 9.61
N LYS A 186 -13.03 6.27 10.19
CA LYS A 186 -14.05 5.48 10.89
C LYS A 186 -14.79 6.29 11.97
N GLY A 187 -14.06 6.99 12.83
CA GLY A 187 -14.63 7.79 13.91
C GLY A 187 -15.34 9.05 13.43
N MET A 188 -14.92 9.62 12.33
CA MET A 188 -15.44 10.86 11.79
C MET A 188 -16.62 10.67 10.84
N THR A 189 -16.62 9.60 10.05
CA THR A 189 -17.57 9.40 8.95
C THR A 189 -18.50 8.20 9.13
N GLY A 190 -18.14 7.25 10.01
CA GLY A 190 -18.84 5.99 10.18
C GLY A 190 -18.48 4.92 9.12
N TYR A 191 -17.69 5.26 8.10
CA TYR A 191 -17.23 4.29 7.10
C TYR A 191 -16.14 3.41 7.67
N ASN A 192 -16.39 2.11 7.64
CA ASN A 192 -15.41 1.08 8.01
C ASN A 192 -15.96 -0.29 7.62
N ARG A 193 -15.08 -1.19 7.22
CA ARG A 193 -15.40 -2.59 6.94
C ARG A 193 -14.22 -3.47 7.37
N GLY A 194 -14.45 -4.74 7.65
CA GLY A 194 -13.38 -5.68 8.01
C GLY A 194 -12.50 -6.03 6.81
N GLN A 195 -11.20 -5.93 6.99
CA GLN A 195 -10.22 -6.06 5.89
C GLN A 195 -10.27 -7.45 5.22
N ILE A 196 -10.48 -8.52 5.99
CA ILE A 196 -10.63 -9.87 5.41
C ILE A 196 -11.86 -9.95 4.51
N THR A 197 -12.97 -9.34 4.92
CA THR A 197 -14.20 -9.29 4.12
C THR A 197 -14.00 -8.51 2.82
N GLU A 198 -13.35 -7.34 2.89
CA GLU A 198 -13.07 -6.49 1.73
C GLU A 198 -12.16 -7.19 0.72
N ILE A 199 -11.05 -7.76 1.21
CA ILE A 199 -10.06 -8.46 0.38
C ILE A 199 -10.73 -9.65 -0.32
N LYS A 200 -11.45 -10.49 0.45
CA LYS A 200 -12.08 -11.69 -0.09
C LYS A 200 -13.12 -11.35 -1.16
N GLU A 201 -13.98 -10.35 -0.92
CA GLU A 201 -14.97 -9.93 -1.90
C GLU A 201 -14.33 -9.45 -3.21
N CYS A 202 -13.26 -8.65 -3.11
CA CYS A 202 -12.55 -8.17 -4.30
C CYS A 202 -11.80 -9.30 -5.01
N ALA A 203 -11.18 -10.22 -4.28
CA ALA A 203 -10.49 -11.39 -4.85
C ALA A 203 -11.47 -12.32 -5.56
N ASP A 204 -12.64 -12.59 -4.96
CA ASP A 204 -13.70 -13.42 -5.59
C ASP A 204 -14.18 -12.77 -6.88
N TRP A 205 -14.40 -11.44 -6.88
CA TRP A 205 -14.81 -10.74 -8.09
C TRP A 205 -13.76 -10.86 -9.21
N ILE A 206 -12.46 -10.75 -8.88
CA ILE A 206 -11.35 -10.90 -9.83
C ILE A 206 -11.38 -12.31 -10.44
N GLU A 207 -11.53 -13.36 -9.62
CA GLU A 207 -11.58 -14.74 -10.06
C GLU A 207 -12.80 -15.02 -10.94
N GLU A 208 -14.00 -14.64 -10.48
CA GLU A 208 -15.27 -14.84 -11.19
C GLU A 208 -15.34 -14.16 -12.56
N ASN A 209 -14.65 -13.01 -12.71
CA ASN A 209 -14.64 -12.24 -13.95
C ASN A 209 -13.38 -12.45 -14.81
N ASN A 210 -12.47 -13.36 -14.42
CA ASN A 210 -11.16 -13.56 -15.05
C ASN A 210 -10.42 -12.23 -15.26
N SER A 211 -10.51 -11.34 -14.27
CA SER A 211 -9.96 -9.98 -14.30
C SER A 211 -8.44 -9.99 -14.18
N ASN A 212 -7.78 -9.02 -14.83
CA ASN A 212 -6.34 -8.77 -14.72
C ASN A 212 -6.00 -7.65 -13.72
N LEU A 213 -6.97 -7.18 -12.95
CA LEU A 213 -6.75 -6.22 -11.88
C LEU A 213 -5.88 -6.83 -10.77
N ILE A 214 -5.09 -5.98 -10.11
CA ILE A 214 -4.14 -6.41 -9.07
C ILE A 214 -4.57 -5.83 -7.73
N LEU A 215 -4.87 -6.70 -6.79
CA LEU A 215 -5.40 -6.35 -5.47
C LEU A 215 -4.28 -6.03 -4.47
N VAL A 216 -4.31 -4.83 -3.91
CA VAL A 216 -3.41 -4.38 -2.84
C VAL A 216 -4.21 -4.22 -1.54
N ALA A 217 -3.91 -5.02 -0.53
CA ALA A 217 -4.47 -4.83 0.81
C ALA A 217 -3.79 -3.63 1.49
N ASP A 218 -4.54 -2.55 1.72
CA ASP A 218 -4.03 -1.31 2.32
C ASP A 218 -4.75 -1.00 3.63
N GLY A 219 -3.95 -0.71 4.67
CA GLY A 219 -4.45 -0.40 6.00
C GLY A 219 -4.68 -1.62 6.89
N GLY A 220 -4.40 -1.47 8.18
CA GLY A 220 -4.50 -2.54 9.16
C GLY A 220 -3.44 -3.63 9.07
N VAL A 221 -2.59 -3.66 8.04
CA VAL A 221 -1.48 -4.61 7.91
C VAL A 221 -0.33 -4.18 8.83
N ALA A 222 -0.50 -4.47 10.14
CA ALA A 222 0.36 -3.93 11.18
C ALA A 222 1.58 -4.81 11.51
N ASN A 223 1.59 -6.08 11.09
CA ASN A 223 2.61 -7.06 11.44
C ASN A 223 2.64 -8.22 10.42
N PRO A 224 3.61 -9.15 10.51
CA PRO A 224 3.71 -10.30 9.60
C PRO A 224 2.45 -11.18 9.54
N ALA A 225 1.75 -11.35 10.67
CA ALA A 225 0.55 -12.16 10.72
C ALA A 225 -0.61 -11.53 9.94
N CYS A 226 -0.77 -10.19 10.03
CA CYS A 226 -1.76 -9.47 9.22
C CYS A 226 -1.43 -9.56 7.73
N ALA A 227 -0.15 -9.44 7.35
CA ALA A 227 0.29 -9.61 5.96
C ALA A 227 0.00 -11.03 5.44
N ALA A 228 0.32 -12.07 6.21
CA ALA A 228 0.02 -13.45 5.84
C ALA A 228 -1.50 -13.68 5.68
N LYS A 229 -2.33 -13.13 6.57
CA LYS A 229 -3.79 -13.22 6.46
C LYS A 229 -4.32 -12.49 5.23
N ALA A 230 -3.75 -11.32 4.89
CA ALA A 230 -4.13 -10.59 3.67
C ALA A 230 -3.82 -11.40 2.40
N PHE A 231 -2.61 -11.96 2.31
CA PHE A 231 -2.24 -12.85 1.21
C PHE A 231 -3.15 -14.09 1.14
N GLY A 232 -3.34 -14.76 2.27
CA GLY A 232 -4.22 -15.95 2.34
C GLY A 232 -5.66 -15.65 1.96
N ALA A 233 -6.16 -14.43 2.16
CA ALA A 233 -7.49 -13.97 1.77
C ALA A 233 -7.59 -13.57 0.29
N GLY A 234 -6.46 -13.42 -0.43
CA GLY A 234 -6.43 -13.18 -1.87
C GLY A 234 -5.78 -11.86 -2.31
N ALA A 235 -5.16 -11.10 -1.40
CA ALA A 235 -4.39 -9.93 -1.81
C ALA A 235 -3.12 -10.33 -2.57
N ASP A 236 -2.86 -9.70 -3.73
CA ASP A 236 -1.62 -9.88 -4.50
C ASP A 236 -0.44 -9.16 -3.86
N TYR A 237 -0.72 -8.03 -3.21
CA TYR A 237 0.24 -7.16 -2.54
C TYR A 237 -0.32 -6.69 -1.20
N VAL A 238 0.58 -6.33 -0.28
CA VAL A 238 0.22 -5.68 0.98
C VAL A 238 0.90 -4.33 1.09
N MET A 239 0.16 -3.27 1.48
CA MET A 239 0.71 -1.94 1.74
C MET A 239 0.80 -1.70 3.24
N MET A 240 1.99 -1.36 3.71
CA MET A 240 2.30 -1.22 5.13
C MET A 240 2.93 0.15 5.43
N GLY A 241 2.36 0.87 6.40
CA GLY A 241 2.91 2.13 6.89
C GLY A 241 3.45 1.98 8.31
N GLY A 242 2.57 1.80 9.30
CA GLY A 242 2.93 1.79 10.72
C GLY A 242 4.02 0.80 11.12
N TYR A 243 4.16 -0.32 10.42
CA TYR A 243 5.25 -1.27 10.64
C TYR A 243 6.62 -0.63 10.34
N PHE A 244 6.72 0.03 9.20
CA PHE A 244 7.96 0.66 8.75
C PHE A 244 8.25 2.01 9.44
N ALA A 245 7.29 2.59 10.15
CA ALA A 245 7.55 3.75 11.00
C ALA A 245 8.53 3.45 12.14
N HIS A 246 8.78 2.19 12.48
CA HIS A 246 9.77 1.78 13.46
C HIS A 246 11.19 1.60 12.87
N ALA A 247 11.41 1.93 11.61
CA ALA A 247 12.73 1.88 11.00
C ALA A 247 13.59 3.08 11.43
N LYS A 248 14.87 2.83 11.76
CA LYS A 248 15.85 3.88 12.04
C LYS A 248 16.07 4.81 10.85
N GLU A 249 15.82 4.33 9.65
CA GLU A 249 15.93 5.05 8.39
C GLU A 249 14.69 5.89 8.05
N ALA A 250 13.59 5.78 8.83
CA ALA A 250 12.35 6.52 8.58
C ALA A 250 12.57 8.05 8.72
N GLN A 251 11.89 8.84 7.88
CA GLN A 251 12.11 10.27 7.79
C GLN A 251 11.89 10.99 9.14
N HIS A 252 10.83 10.62 9.88
CA HIS A 252 10.58 11.20 11.20
C HIS A 252 11.70 10.94 12.23
N VAL A 253 12.50 9.88 12.05
CA VAL A 253 13.67 9.59 12.91
C VAL A 253 14.85 10.47 12.50
N ILE A 254 15.08 10.61 11.18
CA ILE A 254 16.11 11.49 10.62
C ILE A 254 15.87 12.95 11.03
N ASP A 255 14.58 13.37 11.03
CA ASP A 255 14.16 14.71 11.44
C ASP A 255 14.02 14.87 12.96
N GLU A 256 14.36 13.84 13.74
CA GLU A 256 14.27 13.80 15.21
C GLU A 256 12.85 14.09 15.78
N LEU A 257 11.80 13.89 14.97
CA LEU A 257 10.42 14.14 15.38
C LEU A 257 9.84 12.98 16.20
N TYR A 258 10.27 11.75 15.93
CA TYR A 258 9.78 10.51 16.56
C TYR A 258 8.26 10.37 16.56
N LYS A 259 7.63 10.81 15.47
CA LYS A 259 6.18 10.80 15.28
C LYS A 259 5.80 10.13 13.97
N PHE A 260 4.77 9.32 14.01
CA PHE A 260 4.14 8.71 12.86
C PHE A 260 2.75 9.32 12.64
N TRP A 261 2.46 9.83 11.43
CA TRP A 261 1.22 10.53 11.14
C TRP A 261 0.63 10.16 9.78
N GLY A 262 -0.70 10.27 9.69
CA GLY A 262 -1.45 10.07 8.45
C GLY A 262 -1.44 11.30 7.54
N GLY A 263 -1.58 11.10 6.23
CA GLY A 263 -1.63 12.17 5.23
C GLY A 263 -2.78 13.18 5.42
N ALA A 264 -3.85 12.79 6.12
CA ALA A 264 -4.99 13.66 6.47
C ALA A 264 -4.94 14.16 7.92
N SER A 265 -3.80 14.04 8.62
CA SER A 265 -3.64 14.53 10.00
C SER A 265 -3.51 16.06 10.05
N GLU A 266 -3.86 16.63 11.18
CA GLU A 266 -3.66 18.05 11.47
C GLU A 266 -2.17 18.44 11.33
N PHE A 267 -1.28 17.60 11.84
CA PHE A 267 0.17 17.80 11.73
C PHE A 267 0.63 17.87 10.27
N GLN A 268 0.16 16.94 9.41
CA GLN A 268 0.48 16.99 7.98
C GLN A 268 -0.04 18.25 7.31
N GLN A 269 -1.23 18.71 7.67
CA GLN A 269 -1.81 19.94 7.11
C GLN A 269 -0.98 21.17 7.52
N ILE A 270 -0.54 21.23 8.79
CA ILE A 270 0.34 22.33 9.26
C ILE A 270 1.67 22.29 8.51
N LEU A 271 2.30 21.14 8.35
CA LEU A 271 3.56 21.01 7.63
C LEU A 271 3.46 21.45 6.17
N SER A 272 2.38 21.07 5.47
CA SER A 272 2.24 21.33 4.04
C SER A 272 1.56 22.65 3.68
N LYS A 273 0.68 23.17 4.55
CA LYS A 273 -0.15 24.35 4.25
C LYS A 273 0.02 25.50 5.26
N GLY A 274 0.76 25.26 6.36
CA GLY A 274 0.92 26.25 7.45
C GLY A 274 -0.32 26.39 8.37
N VAL A 275 -1.44 25.77 8.04
CA VAL A 275 -2.69 25.84 8.81
C VAL A 275 -3.38 24.48 8.82
N ALA A 276 -4.04 24.17 9.93
CA ALA A 276 -4.91 23.00 10.03
C ALA A 276 -6.36 23.34 9.65
N GLU A 277 -7.01 22.43 8.94
CA GLU A 277 -8.45 22.48 8.71
C GLU A 277 -9.20 22.02 9.99
N ARG A 278 -10.43 22.52 10.16
CA ARG A 278 -11.24 22.23 11.36
C ARG A 278 -11.54 20.74 11.60
N HIS A 279 -11.48 19.94 10.56
CA HIS A 279 -11.77 18.50 10.59
C HIS A 279 -10.63 17.73 9.99
N SER A 280 -9.99 16.87 10.80
CA SER A 280 -8.92 15.99 10.40
C SER A 280 -9.37 14.53 10.48
N GLU A 281 -9.16 13.77 9.42
CA GLU A 281 -9.41 12.33 9.37
C GLU A 281 -8.15 11.49 9.66
N GLY A 282 -7.02 12.14 9.94
CA GLY A 282 -5.76 11.52 10.32
C GLY A 282 -5.41 11.78 11.78
N LYS A 283 -4.55 10.91 12.31
CA LYS A 283 -3.99 10.99 13.66
C LYS A 283 -2.48 10.98 13.64
N GLU A 284 -1.91 11.34 14.77
CA GLU A 284 -0.50 11.19 15.08
C GLU A 284 -0.32 10.12 16.15
N LYS A 285 0.85 9.50 16.15
CA LYS A 285 1.31 8.57 17.19
C LYS A 285 2.77 8.84 17.49
N ASP A 286 3.12 8.93 18.75
CA ASP A 286 4.50 8.98 19.16
C ASP A 286 5.17 7.60 18.97
N ILE A 287 6.43 7.62 18.56
CA ILE A 287 7.27 6.44 18.39
C ILE A 287 8.32 6.47 19.49
N ASN A 288 8.41 5.39 20.29
CA ASN A 288 9.48 5.27 21.27
C ASN A 288 10.80 4.96 20.57
N PRO A 289 11.84 5.85 20.71
CA PRO A 289 13.14 5.62 20.08
C PRO A 289 13.83 4.30 20.49
N GLU A 290 13.53 3.78 21.67
CA GLU A 290 14.10 2.51 22.16
C GLU A 290 13.60 1.29 21.34
N HIS A 291 12.47 1.42 20.63
CA HIS A 291 11.88 0.36 19.83
C HIS A 291 12.23 0.47 18.34
N LEU A 292 13.15 1.37 17.98
CA LEU A 292 13.60 1.51 16.60
C LEU A 292 14.56 0.39 16.21
N GLU A 293 14.31 -0.21 15.07
CA GLU A 293 15.14 -1.25 14.48
C GLU A 293 15.70 -0.82 13.12
N SER A 294 16.75 -1.47 12.64
CA SER A 294 17.19 -1.26 11.26
C SER A 294 16.14 -1.79 10.28
N LEU A 295 16.04 -1.16 9.11
CA LEU A 295 15.12 -1.62 8.07
C LEU A 295 15.44 -3.06 7.63
N ASP A 296 16.72 -3.46 7.60
CA ASP A 296 17.14 -4.84 7.32
C ASP A 296 16.49 -5.83 8.29
N LYS A 297 16.51 -5.50 9.60
CA LYS A 297 15.92 -6.37 10.62
C LYS A 297 14.40 -6.44 10.47
N LEU A 298 13.73 -5.30 10.29
CA LEU A 298 12.29 -5.27 10.09
C LEU A 298 11.86 -6.10 8.86
N VAL A 299 12.57 -5.98 7.74
CA VAL A 299 12.28 -6.76 6.53
C VAL A 299 12.55 -8.24 6.75
N SER A 300 13.64 -8.60 7.43
CA SER A 300 13.95 -9.99 7.75
C SER A 300 12.89 -10.63 8.65
N ASP A 301 12.45 -9.92 9.69
CA ASP A 301 11.42 -10.39 10.62
C ASP A 301 10.05 -10.51 9.92
N LEU A 302 9.70 -9.54 9.08
CA LEU A 302 8.47 -9.55 8.30
C LEU A 302 8.43 -10.75 7.35
N TRP A 303 9.48 -10.94 6.55
CA TRP A 303 9.57 -12.07 5.64
C TRP A 303 9.61 -13.39 6.39
N GLY A 304 10.32 -13.46 7.51
CA GLY A 304 10.37 -14.63 8.38
C GLY A 304 8.99 -15.09 8.86
N GLY A 305 8.12 -14.15 9.21
CA GLY A 305 6.74 -14.43 9.60
C GLY A 305 5.86 -14.87 8.42
N ILE A 306 5.94 -14.16 7.28
CA ILE A 306 5.18 -14.50 6.07
C ILE A 306 5.59 -15.88 5.55
N SER A 307 6.89 -16.15 5.40
CA SER A 307 7.38 -17.44 4.90
C SER A 307 7.02 -18.60 5.82
N SER A 308 6.97 -18.37 7.15
CA SER A 308 6.47 -19.37 8.10
C SER A 308 4.98 -19.67 7.87
N ALA A 309 4.15 -18.66 7.68
CA ALA A 309 2.71 -18.83 7.40
C ALA A 309 2.49 -19.60 6.09
N VAL A 310 3.21 -19.24 5.02
CA VAL A 310 3.18 -19.94 3.73
C VAL A 310 3.53 -21.42 3.89
N SER A 311 4.62 -21.71 4.63
CA SER A 311 5.06 -23.07 4.90
C SER A 311 4.01 -23.88 5.70
N TYR A 312 3.43 -23.27 6.76
CA TYR A 312 2.39 -23.93 7.57
C TYR A 312 1.08 -24.15 6.81
N SER A 313 0.81 -23.35 5.80
CA SER A 313 -0.36 -23.52 4.93
C SER A 313 -0.15 -24.55 3.81
N GLY A 314 1.02 -25.22 3.76
CA GLY A 314 1.31 -26.30 2.80
C GLY A 314 1.73 -25.83 1.41
N HIS A 315 2.04 -24.53 1.24
CA HIS A 315 2.37 -23.97 -0.07
C HIS A 315 3.88 -23.77 -0.27
N PRO A 316 4.43 -24.09 -1.46
CA PRO A 316 5.85 -23.94 -1.75
C PRO A 316 6.30 -22.51 -2.06
N THR A 317 5.37 -21.58 -2.33
CA THR A 317 5.65 -20.19 -2.66
C THR A 317 4.54 -19.28 -2.13
N LEU A 318 4.85 -17.99 -1.93
CA LEU A 318 3.83 -17.00 -1.57
C LEU A 318 2.76 -16.90 -2.67
N THR A 319 3.16 -16.89 -3.93
CA THR A 319 2.23 -16.86 -5.07
C THR A 319 1.20 -18.00 -5.02
N LYS A 320 1.59 -19.21 -4.58
CA LYS A 320 0.66 -20.34 -4.43
C LYS A 320 -0.23 -20.25 -3.20
N PHE A 321 0.19 -19.49 -2.19
CA PHE A 321 -0.58 -19.27 -0.98
C PHE A 321 -1.65 -18.19 -1.15
N ILE A 322 -1.45 -17.22 -2.04
CA ILE A 322 -2.42 -16.13 -2.29
C ILE A 322 -3.79 -16.73 -2.62
N GLY A 323 -4.82 -16.31 -1.85
CA GLY A 323 -6.21 -16.79 -1.99
C GLY A 323 -6.48 -18.19 -1.46
N ASN A 324 -5.45 -18.90 -0.97
CA ASN A 324 -5.55 -20.31 -0.50
C ASN A 324 -5.37 -20.45 1.01
N GLY A 325 -5.52 -19.38 1.78
CA GLY A 325 -5.50 -19.45 3.22
C GLY A 325 -6.73 -20.16 3.78
N VAL A 326 -6.54 -21.09 4.70
CA VAL A 326 -7.64 -21.71 5.46
C VAL A 326 -7.79 -20.95 6.77
N PHE A 327 -8.98 -20.43 7.03
CA PHE A 327 -9.25 -19.57 8.18
C PHE A 327 -10.26 -20.17 9.14
N GLU A 328 -10.02 -19.96 10.42
CA GLU A 328 -10.98 -20.13 11.49
C GLU A 328 -11.42 -18.76 12.00
N ILE A 329 -12.73 -18.55 12.10
CA ILE A 329 -13.30 -17.34 12.69
C ILE A 329 -13.32 -17.52 14.20
N LYS A 330 -12.71 -16.58 14.92
CA LYS A 330 -12.76 -16.55 16.39
C LYS A 330 -14.21 -16.31 16.86
N GLN A 331 -14.62 -17.03 17.89
CA GLN A 331 -15.93 -16.89 18.52
C GLN A 331 -16.01 -15.64 19.38
#